data_1a952ed6de84f53daf9b3963e3206bca
#
_entry.id   1a952ed6de84f53daf9b3963e3206bca
#
_cell.length_a   1.000
_cell.length_b   1.000
_cell.length_c   1.000
_cell.angle_alpha   90.00
_cell.angle_beta   90.00
_cell.angle_gamma   90.00
#
_symmetry.space_group_name_H-M   'P 1'
#
loop_
_entity.id
_entity.type
_entity.pdbx_description
1 polymer ?
#
loop_
_entity_poly.entity_id
_entity_poly.type
_entity_poly.pdbx_seq_one_letter_code
_entity_poly.pdbx_strand_id
1 'polypeptide(L)'
;METKTVDGKFIADAKGHELFQILQKLVVYDPEKQTFLMLKIADTESFFVEKYGLWDFPGGRVDVAESLEDSLSRELGEEIGFDDVDTVKQTGVFLAEYRKKRVLTIGYVAFISSSRVIELSSEHSEYRWVTAEEVANGDEFGRMAKYFVAATTERLKEQEYLNDVKRISADFENYKRRQEERMKELSAMSAERVAMDIIPVIDNFRAAALHVPEEEKSNAWMTGITYIGKQLDEALATNGISSFEVKEGETFDPHLHEAVSREEGESTEEGTVVKVLQRGYKSGTRVIRPAKVVVG
;
A
#
# COMPACT_ATOMS: atom_id res chain seq x y z
N MET A 1 -44.21 32.03 -4.09
CA MET A 1 -44.17 31.42 -2.75
C MET A 1 -44.37 32.57 -1.76
N GLU A 2 -45.46 32.58 -0.96
CA GLU A 2 -45.61 33.60 0.06
C GLU A 2 -44.59 33.39 1.18
N THR A 3 -43.75 34.40 1.41
CA THR A 3 -42.75 34.37 2.49
C THR A 3 -43.26 35.23 3.65
N LYS A 4 -43.12 34.72 4.87
CA LYS A 4 -43.42 35.42 6.11
C LYS A 4 -42.14 35.67 6.90
N THR A 5 -42.14 36.81 7.62
CA THR A 5 -41.05 37.09 8.56
C THR A 5 -41.37 36.44 9.90
N VAL A 6 -40.51 35.56 10.42
CA VAL A 6 -40.64 34.94 11.74
C VAL A 6 -39.92 35.84 12.74
N ASP A 7 -40.60 36.21 13.81
CA ASP A 7 -40.11 37.12 14.89
C ASP A 7 -39.45 38.41 14.39
N GLY A 8 -39.85 38.88 13.21
CA GLY A 8 -39.29 40.09 12.60
C GLY A 8 -37.85 39.97 12.16
N LYS A 9 -37.22 38.80 12.25
CA LYS A 9 -35.81 38.60 11.97
C LYS A 9 -35.51 37.70 10.77
N PHE A 10 -36.27 36.64 10.55
CA PHE A 10 -35.97 35.66 9.51
C PHE A 10 -37.11 35.48 8.52
N ILE A 11 -36.76 35.08 7.29
CA ILE A 11 -37.74 34.77 6.25
C ILE A 11 -38.13 33.30 6.38
N ALA A 12 -39.43 33.02 6.43
CA ALA A 12 -39.95 31.66 6.46
C ALA A 12 -40.96 31.44 5.32
N ASP A 13 -41.17 30.17 4.95
CA ASP A 13 -42.24 29.78 4.05
C ASP A 13 -43.64 29.88 4.71
N ALA A 14 -44.69 29.61 3.95
CA ALA A 14 -46.08 29.66 4.46
C ALA A 14 -46.35 28.65 5.61
N LYS A 15 -45.49 27.64 5.79
CA LYS A 15 -45.55 26.62 6.86
C LYS A 15 -44.71 26.98 8.08
N GLY A 16 -43.94 28.08 8.04
CA GLY A 16 -43.08 28.51 9.13
C GLY A 16 -41.67 27.93 9.11
N HIS A 17 -41.26 27.25 8.04
CA HIS A 17 -39.88 26.77 7.90
C HIS A 17 -38.97 27.94 7.53
N GLU A 18 -37.85 28.09 8.22
CA GLU A 18 -36.86 29.11 7.90
C GLU A 18 -36.26 28.86 6.52
N LEU A 19 -36.12 29.95 5.74
CA LEU A 19 -35.50 29.93 4.42
C LEU A 19 -34.02 30.33 4.54
N PHE A 20 -33.15 29.52 4.00
CA PHE A 20 -31.71 29.78 3.93
C PHE A 20 -31.35 30.26 2.53
N GLN A 21 -30.44 31.22 2.47
CA GLN A 21 -29.68 31.47 1.25
C GLN A 21 -28.47 30.57 1.22
N ILE A 22 -28.28 29.85 0.13
CA ILE A 22 -27.13 28.92 -0.03
C ILE A 22 -26.05 29.66 -0.83
N LEU A 23 -24.84 29.66 -0.28
CA LEU A 23 -23.63 30.11 -0.93
C LEU A 23 -22.65 28.93 -1.02
N GLN A 24 -21.82 29.00 -2.05
CA GLN A 24 -20.69 28.10 -2.20
C GLN A 24 -19.39 28.90 -2.20
N LYS A 25 -18.35 28.38 -1.58
CA LYS A 25 -17.01 28.95 -1.59
C LYS A 25 -16.00 27.86 -1.91
N LEU A 26 -15.07 28.15 -2.82
CA LEU A 26 -14.00 27.27 -3.17
C LEU A 26 -12.71 27.71 -2.48
N VAL A 27 -12.23 26.88 -1.56
CA VAL A 27 -10.91 27.02 -0.97
C VAL A 27 -9.88 26.46 -1.95
N VAL A 28 -9.27 27.33 -2.73
CA VAL A 28 -8.20 26.96 -3.67
C VAL A 28 -6.91 26.85 -2.92
N TYR A 29 -6.28 25.66 -2.98
CA TYR A 29 -5.07 25.32 -2.23
C TYR A 29 -3.96 24.84 -3.16
N ASP A 30 -2.77 25.43 -3.00
CA ASP A 30 -1.53 24.96 -3.64
C ASP A 30 -0.81 23.99 -2.69
N PRO A 31 -0.75 22.68 -3.02
CA PRO A 31 -0.12 21.69 -2.14
C PRO A 31 1.41 21.79 -2.11
N GLU A 32 2.06 22.35 -3.14
CA GLU A 32 3.51 22.50 -3.19
C GLU A 32 3.99 23.63 -2.29
N LYS A 33 3.28 24.78 -2.32
CA LYS A 33 3.62 25.94 -1.50
C LYS A 33 2.87 26.01 -0.19
N GLN A 34 1.88 25.14 0.01
CA GLN A 34 1.01 25.11 1.20
C GLN A 34 0.29 26.46 1.43
N THR A 35 -0.22 27.06 0.35
CA THR A 35 -0.90 28.35 0.37
C THR A 35 -2.31 28.28 -0.18
N PHE A 36 -3.14 29.21 0.26
CA PHE A 36 -4.53 29.39 -0.11
C PHE A 36 -4.69 30.63 -0.98
N LEU A 37 -5.48 30.54 -2.04
CA LEU A 37 -5.86 31.68 -2.86
C LEU A 37 -6.94 32.48 -2.16
N MET A 38 -6.70 33.76 -1.98
CA MET A 38 -7.68 34.73 -1.48
C MET A 38 -7.88 35.83 -2.51
N LEU A 39 -9.14 36.26 -2.68
CA LEU A 39 -9.57 37.32 -3.56
C LEU A 39 -9.99 38.55 -2.74
N LYS A 40 -9.52 39.71 -3.13
CA LYS A 40 -9.86 40.97 -2.47
C LYS A 40 -11.09 41.58 -3.11
N ILE A 41 -12.14 41.79 -2.33
CA ILE A 41 -13.39 42.37 -2.77
C ILE A 41 -13.15 43.83 -3.22
N ALA A 42 -13.62 44.18 -4.42
CA ALA A 42 -13.42 45.51 -5.00
C ALA A 42 -14.29 46.59 -4.31
N ASP A 43 -15.57 46.26 -3.98
CA ASP A 43 -16.49 47.16 -3.25
C ASP A 43 -16.23 47.06 -1.73
N THR A 44 -15.31 47.90 -1.22
CA THR A 44 -14.93 47.97 0.19
C THR A 44 -15.98 48.59 1.09
N GLU A 45 -16.97 49.29 0.55
CA GLU A 45 -18.07 49.93 1.31
C GLU A 45 -19.27 49.00 1.50
N SER A 46 -19.21 47.78 0.93
CA SER A 46 -20.27 46.78 1.08
C SER A 46 -20.41 46.33 2.54
N PHE A 47 -21.66 46.16 2.98
CA PHE A 47 -21.95 45.54 4.29
C PHE A 47 -21.29 44.16 4.45
N PHE A 48 -21.07 43.49 3.34
CA PHE A 48 -20.41 42.17 3.35
C PHE A 48 -18.95 42.26 3.84
N VAL A 49 -18.19 43.25 3.33
CA VAL A 49 -16.80 43.52 3.75
C VAL A 49 -16.73 43.91 5.22
N GLU A 50 -17.62 44.78 5.68
CA GLU A 50 -17.69 45.22 7.09
C GLU A 50 -17.86 44.01 8.03
N LYS A 51 -18.68 43.03 7.64
CA LYS A 51 -19.04 41.90 8.50
C LYS A 51 -18.11 40.68 8.34
N TYR A 52 -17.62 40.41 7.14
CA TYR A 52 -16.94 39.15 6.79
C TYR A 52 -15.47 39.30 6.39
N GLY A 53 -14.99 40.54 6.29
CA GLY A 53 -13.61 40.87 5.93
C GLY A 53 -13.43 41.22 4.45
N LEU A 54 -12.28 41.78 4.16
CA LEU A 54 -11.92 42.27 2.82
C LEU A 54 -11.51 41.14 1.86
N TRP A 55 -11.01 40.06 2.38
CA TRP A 55 -10.52 38.91 1.61
C TRP A 55 -11.46 37.72 1.73
N ASP A 56 -11.83 37.15 0.59
CA ASP A 56 -12.77 36.05 0.50
C ASP A 56 -12.25 34.96 -0.47
N PHE A 57 -12.95 33.84 -0.53
CA PHE A 57 -12.72 32.77 -1.50
C PHE A 57 -13.56 32.98 -2.75
N PRO A 58 -13.13 32.47 -3.92
CA PRO A 58 -13.98 32.35 -5.10
C PRO A 58 -15.31 31.66 -4.78
N GLY A 59 -16.37 32.07 -5.45
CA GLY A 59 -17.67 31.44 -5.34
C GLY A 59 -18.77 32.36 -4.85
N GLY A 60 -20.02 32.05 -5.18
CA GLY A 60 -21.16 32.87 -5.00
C GLY A 60 -22.41 32.13 -4.58
N ARG A 61 -23.57 32.62 -5.03
CA ARG A 61 -24.89 32.07 -4.73
C ARG A 61 -25.23 30.95 -5.69
N VAL A 62 -25.91 29.95 -5.16
CA VAL A 62 -26.50 28.90 -5.98
C VAL A 62 -27.82 29.38 -6.51
N ASP A 63 -28.00 29.45 -7.83
CA ASP A 63 -29.23 29.86 -8.48
C ASP A 63 -30.27 28.73 -8.47
N VAL A 64 -31.55 29.16 -8.61
CA VAL A 64 -32.68 28.23 -8.68
C VAL A 64 -32.55 27.38 -9.95
N ALA A 65 -32.65 26.09 -9.82
CA ALA A 65 -32.52 25.09 -10.89
C ALA A 65 -31.10 24.85 -11.43
N GLU A 66 -30.08 25.40 -10.79
CA GLU A 66 -28.67 25.08 -11.04
C GLU A 66 -28.20 23.94 -10.09
N SER A 67 -27.35 23.05 -10.58
CA SER A 67 -26.70 22.08 -9.69
C SER A 67 -25.58 22.76 -8.87
N LEU A 68 -25.14 22.10 -7.77
CA LEU A 68 -24.05 22.65 -6.95
C LEU A 68 -22.74 22.69 -7.74
N GLU A 69 -22.51 21.69 -8.59
CA GLU A 69 -21.32 21.58 -9.45
C GLU A 69 -21.33 22.66 -10.55
N ASP A 70 -22.45 22.84 -11.24
CA ASP A 70 -22.56 23.85 -12.31
C ASP A 70 -22.40 25.28 -11.74
N SER A 71 -23.02 25.55 -10.60
CA SER A 71 -22.89 26.85 -9.91
C SER A 71 -21.43 27.13 -9.54
N LEU A 72 -20.72 26.14 -9.00
CA LEU A 72 -19.34 26.32 -8.60
C LEU A 72 -18.43 26.55 -9.82
N SER A 73 -18.61 25.77 -10.90
CA SER A 73 -17.86 25.91 -12.14
C SER A 73 -18.09 27.28 -12.80
N ARG A 74 -19.34 27.74 -12.83
CA ARG A 74 -19.69 29.09 -13.35
C ARG A 74 -18.98 30.19 -12.57
N GLU A 75 -19.07 30.19 -11.24
CA GLU A 75 -18.41 31.17 -10.38
C GLU A 75 -16.91 31.20 -10.54
N LEU A 76 -16.28 30.02 -10.66
CA LEU A 76 -14.83 29.91 -10.89
C LEU A 76 -14.43 30.46 -12.23
N GLY A 77 -15.20 30.16 -13.29
CA GLY A 77 -14.97 30.70 -14.62
C GLY A 77 -15.10 32.23 -14.63
N GLU A 78 -16.11 32.77 -13.93
CA GLU A 78 -16.37 34.21 -13.86
C GLU A 78 -15.35 34.96 -13.00
N GLU A 79 -14.95 34.44 -11.85
CA GLU A 79 -14.15 35.16 -10.86
C GLU A 79 -12.63 34.98 -11.02
N ILE A 80 -12.18 33.82 -11.49
CA ILE A 80 -10.73 33.49 -11.57
C ILE A 80 -10.29 32.87 -12.90
N GLY A 81 -11.21 32.75 -13.88
CA GLY A 81 -10.91 32.26 -15.23
C GLY A 81 -10.69 30.74 -15.32
N PHE A 82 -11.22 29.93 -14.39
CA PHE A 82 -11.07 28.48 -14.35
C PHE A 82 -12.41 27.80 -14.55
N ASP A 83 -12.48 26.91 -15.53
CA ASP A 83 -13.63 26.06 -15.82
C ASP A 83 -13.36 24.55 -15.55
N ASP A 84 -12.08 24.20 -15.35
CA ASP A 84 -11.58 22.83 -15.14
C ASP A 84 -10.91 22.68 -13.76
N VAL A 85 -11.68 22.40 -12.73
CA VAL A 85 -11.10 22.18 -11.40
C VAL A 85 -11.16 20.70 -11.04
N ASP A 86 -9.99 20.06 -11.00
CA ASP A 86 -9.87 18.69 -10.56
C ASP A 86 -10.21 18.55 -9.06
N THR A 87 -11.13 17.65 -8.79
CA THR A 87 -11.42 17.11 -7.46
C THR A 87 -11.87 18.13 -6.40
N VAL A 88 -13.10 18.57 -6.49
CA VAL A 88 -13.77 19.38 -5.47
C VAL A 88 -14.27 18.48 -4.34
N LYS A 89 -13.72 18.64 -3.13
CA LYS A 89 -14.20 17.96 -1.92
C LYS A 89 -14.80 18.98 -0.96
N GLN A 90 -15.95 18.66 -0.38
CA GLN A 90 -16.55 19.51 0.65
C GLN A 90 -15.62 19.55 1.89
N THR A 91 -15.30 20.75 2.36
CA THR A 91 -14.45 21.00 3.53
C THR A 91 -15.22 21.30 4.79
N GLY A 92 -16.36 22.00 4.66
CA GLY A 92 -17.16 22.36 5.81
C GLY A 92 -18.41 23.13 5.42
N VAL A 93 -19.17 23.50 6.44
CA VAL A 93 -20.38 24.32 6.32
C VAL A 93 -20.31 25.44 7.34
N PHE A 94 -20.49 26.67 6.90
CA PHE A 94 -20.49 27.86 7.74
C PHE A 94 -21.87 28.50 7.75
N LEU A 95 -22.45 28.68 8.94
CA LEU A 95 -23.75 29.33 9.11
C LEU A 95 -23.53 30.77 9.55
N ALA A 96 -24.14 31.69 8.82
CA ALA A 96 -24.08 33.11 9.11
C ALA A 96 -25.47 33.77 9.01
N GLU A 97 -25.57 34.98 9.54
CA GLU A 97 -26.74 35.84 9.38
C GLU A 97 -26.37 37.07 8.57
N TYR A 98 -27.10 37.34 7.49
CA TYR A 98 -26.90 38.46 6.62
C TYR A 98 -28.24 39.17 6.32
N ARG A 99 -28.37 40.45 6.69
CA ARG A 99 -29.58 41.27 6.43
C ARG A 99 -30.89 40.54 6.78
N LYS A 100 -30.98 39.97 7.99
CA LYS A 100 -32.14 39.19 8.47
C LYS A 100 -32.41 37.89 7.69
N LYS A 101 -31.44 37.40 6.95
CA LYS A 101 -31.50 36.08 6.30
C LYS A 101 -30.42 35.18 6.91
N ARG A 102 -30.73 33.93 7.07
CA ARG A 102 -29.72 32.93 7.36
C ARG A 102 -29.01 32.50 6.08
N VAL A 103 -27.70 32.48 6.11
CA VAL A 103 -26.86 32.13 4.98
C VAL A 103 -26.10 30.87 5.37
N LEU A 104 -26.30 29.82 4.57
CA LEU A 104 -25.57 28.60 4.67
C LEU A 104 -24.49 28.61 3.60
N THR A 105 -23.22 28.67 4.01
CA THR A 105 -22.10 28.62 3.07
C THR A 105 -21.48 27.23 3.09
N ILE A 106 -21.43 26.58 1.95
CA ILE A 106 -20.77 25.28 1.76
C ILE A 106 -19.38 25.54 1.19
N GLY A 107 -18.35 25.08 1.91
CA GLY A 107 -16.96 25.19 1.47
C GLY A 107 -16.51 23.92 0.77
N TYR A 108 -15.80 24.11 -0.32
CA TYR A 108 -15.15 23.05 -1.08
C TYR A 108 -13.65 23.35 -1.18
N VAL A 109 -12.80 22.32 -1.38
CA VAL A 109 -11.38 22.51 -1.66
C VAL A 109 -11.06 22.04 -3.07
N ALA A 110 -10.26 22.83 -3.77
CA ALA A 110 -9.62 22.45 -5.01
C ALA A 110 -8.12 22.59 -4.91
N PHE A 111 -7.39 21.72 -5.60
CA PHE A 111 -5.94 21.70 -5.63
C PHE A 111 -5.45 22.33 -6.94
N ILE A 112 -4.84 23.50 -6.86
CA ILE A 112 -4.38 24.25 -8.03
C ILE A 112 -2.98 24.79 -7.72
N SER A 113 -2.06 24.66 -8.70
CA SER A 113 -0.72 25.27 -8.57
C SER A 113 -0.81 26.79 -8.60
N SER A 114 -0.11 27.46 -7.69
CA SER A 114 -0.01 28.92 -7.64
C SER A 114 0.78 29.53 -8.81
N SER A 115 1.36 28.69 -9.68
CA SER A 115 1.97 29.12 -10.94
C SER A 115 0.94 29.35 -12.06
N ARG A 116 -0.31 28.92 -11.88
CA ARG A 116 -1.38 29.13 -12.85
C ARG A 116 -1.79 30.62 -12.84
N VAL A 117 -1.98 31.16 -14.04
CA VAL A 117 -2.42 32.56 -14.22
C VAL A 117 -3.88 32.68 -13.80
N ILE A 118 -4.17 33.67 -12.96
CA ILE A 118 -5.51 33.98 -12.46
C ILE A 118 -6.02 35.22 -13.19
N GLU A 119 -7.20 35.11 -13.79
CA GLU A 119 -7.90 36.22 -14.45
C GLU A 119 -9.04 36.68 -13.55
N LEU A 120 -8.84 37.83 -12.87
CA LEU A 120 -9.82 38.36 -11.95
C LEU A 120 -10.98 39.01 -12.67
N SER A 121 -12.20 38.79 -12.15
CA SER A 121 -13.39 39.57 -12.53
C SER A 121 -13.35 41.01 -11.99
N SER A 122 -14.29 41.84 -12.43
CA SER A 122 -14.44 43.21 -11.91
C SER A 122 -14.91 43.27 -10.44
N GLU A 123 -15.36 42.17 -9.88
CA GLU A 123 -15.81 42.08 -8.47
C GLU A 123 -14.63 42.00 -7.50
N HIS A 124 -13.43 41.69 -8.01
CA HIS A 124 -12.22 41.53 -7.24
C HIS A 124 -11.10 42.46 -7.75
N SER A 125 -10.44 43.14 -6.83
CA SER A 125 -9.38 44.11 -7.16
C SER A 125 -7.95 43.54 -7.14
N GLU A 126 -7.75 42.42 -6.42
CA GLU A 126 -6.47 41.82 -6.18
C GLU A 126 -6.62 40.35 -5.77
N TYR A 127 -5.62 39.52 -6.03
CA TYR A 127 -5.53 38.18 -5.41
C TYR A 127 -4.20 37.99 -4.70
N ARG A 128 -4.18 37.11 -3.71
CA ARG A 128 -3.00 36.77 -2.95
C ARG A 128 -3.01 35.31 -2.54
N TRP A 129 -1.84 34.66 -2.65
CA TRP A 129 -1.63 33.35 -2.06
C TRP A 129 -1.09 33.54 -0.64
N VAL A 130 -1.76 32.96 0.35
CA VAL A 130 -1.50 33.13 1.77
C VAL A 130 -1.41 31.79 2.49
N THR A 131 -0.61 31.74 3.53
CA THR A 131 -0.51 30.57 4.41
C THR A 131 -1.69 30.51 5.39
N ALA A 132 -1.93 29.32 5.97
CA ALA A 132 -2.93 29.18 7.02
C ALA A 132 -2.66 30.07 8.24
N GLU A 133 -1.38 30.30 8.55
CA GLU A 133 -0.94 31.13 9.67
C GLU A 133 -1.25 32.61 9.41
N GLU A 134 -0.99 33.11 8.21
CA GLU A 134 -1.35 34.49 7.81
C GLU A 134 -2.84 34.72 7.91
N VAL A 135 -3.67 33.76 7.43
CA VAL A 135 -5.13 33.87 7.56
C VAL A 135 -5.58 33.85 9.02
N ALA A 136 -5.02 32.97 9.84
CA ALA A 136 -5.40 32.86 11.25
C ALA A 136 -5.10 34.15 12.05
N ASN A 137 -3.97 34.79 11.78
CA ASN A 137 -3.47 35.95 12.52
C ASN A 137 -3.83 37.30 11.90
N GLY A 138 -4.15 37.36 10.59
CA GLY A 138 -4.47 38.62 9.90
C GLY A 138 -5.87 39.12 10.25
N ASP A 139 -5.95 40.40 10.57
CA ASP A 139 -7.23 41.06 10.91
C ASP A 139 -8.08 41.35 9.66
N GLU A 140 -7.46 41.38 8.48
CA GLU A 140 -8.12 41.56 7.18
C GLU A 140 -8.95 40.35 6.75
N PHE A 141 -8.76 39.17 7.37
CA PHE A 141 -9.50 37.95 7.08
C PHE A 141 -10.68 37.76 8.01
N GLY A 142 -11.84 37.59 7.44
CA GLY A 142 -13.07 37.40 8.19
C GLY A 142 -13.21 36.02 8.81
N ARG A 143 -14.18 35.87 9.71
CA ARG A 143 -14.47 34.61 10.42
C ARG A 143 -14.70 33.42 9.49
N MET A 144 -15.34 33.64 8.35
CA MET A 144 -15.64 32.60 7.37
C MET A 144 -14.36 32.09 6.70
N ALA A 145 -13.48 33.01 6.27
CA ALA A 145 -12.18 32.67 5.69
C ALA A 145 -11.33 31.87 6.69
N LYS A 146 -11.21 32.34 7.93
CA LYS A 146 -10.49 31.65 9.01
C LYS A 146 -11.05 30.24 9.27
N TYR A 147 -12.38 30.10 9.29
CA TYR A 147 -13.05 28.81 9.47
C TYR A 147 -12.71 27.82 8.35
N PHE A 148 -12.87 28.23 7.09
CA PHE A 148 -12.62 27.32 5.96
C PHE A 148 -11.14 26.96 5.79
N VAL A 149 -10.21 27.88 6.04
CA VAL A 149 -8.77 27.56 6.03
C VAL A 149 -8.44 26.56 7.12
N ALA A 150 -8.94 26.78 8.34
CA ALA A 150 -8.70 25.85 9.46
C ALA A 150 -9.28 24.45 9.17
N ALA A 151 -10.54 24.37 8.73
CA ALA A 151 -11.21 23.12 8.40
C ALA A 151 -10.51 22.38 7.25
N THR A 152 -10.06 23.11 6.22
CA THR A 152 -9.30 22.52 5.11
C THR A 152 -7.94 21.99 5.59
N THR A 153 -7.21 22.77 6.38
CA THR A 153 -5.90 22.38 6.91
C THR A 153 -5.99 21.13 7.78
N GLU A 154 -7.00 21.03 8.63
CA GLU A 154 -7.24 19.86 9.46
C GLU A 154 -7.51 18.61 8.60
N ARG A 155 -8.39 18.76 7.60
CA ARG A 155 -8.73 17.66 6.68
C ARG A 155 -7.54 17.19 5.84
N LEU A 156 -6.67 18.11 5.41
CA LEU A 156 -5.43 17.75 4.70
C LEU A 156 -4.49 16.93 5.56
N LYS A 157 -4.33 17.32 6.83
CA LYS A 157 -3.52 16.55 7.81
C LYS A 157 -4.11 15.15 8.05
N GLU A 158 -5.43 15.03 8.24
CA GLU A 158 -6.08 13.72 8.38
C GLU A 158 -5.82 12.81 7.17
N GLN A 159 -5.91 13.37 5.97
CA GLN A 159 -5.66 12.62 4.74
C GLN A 159 -4.19 12.17 4.63
N GLU A 160 -3.25 12.99 5.03
CA GLU A 160 -1.83 12.66 5.10
C GLU A 160 -1.57 11.51 6.09
N TYR A 161 -2.12 11.61 7.31
CA TYR A 161 -2.02 10.53 8.30
C TYR A 161 -2.63 9.22 7.81
N LEU A 162 -3.78 9.27 7.15
CA LEU A 162 -4.41 8.08 6.58
C LEU A 162 -3.54 7.43 5.48
N ASN A 163 -2.90 8.24 4.64
CA ASN A 163 -1.99 7.76 3.61
C ASN A 163 -0.73 7.13 4.22
N ASP A 164 -0.16 7.74 5.27
CA ASP A 164 0.98 7.20 6.00
C ASP A 164 0.63 5.88 6.69
N VAL A 165 -0.52 5.77 7.34
CA VAL A 165 -0.99 4.50 7.95
C VAL A 165 -1.13 3.41 6.89
N LYS A 166 -1.70 3.71 5.72
CA LYS A 166 -1.83 2.74 4.62
C LYS A 166 -0.46 2.29 4.12
N ARG A 167 0.50 3.22 3.96
CA ARG A 167 1.87 2.91 3.54
C ARG A 167 2.57 2.00 4.55
N ILE A 168 2.54 2.37 5.84
CA ILE A 168 3.15 1.60 6.92
C ILE A 168 2.53 0.20 7.01
N SER A 169 1.21 0.09 6.85
CA SER A 169 0.52 -1.21 6.84
C SER A 169 0.99 -2.10 5.69
N ALA A 170 1.13 -1.54 4.48
CA ALA A 170 1.64 -2.29 3.33
C ALA A 170 3.11 -2.73 3.52
N ASP A 171 3.95 -1.87 4.08
CA ASP A 171 5.35 -2.18 4.38
C ASP A 171 5.46 -3.29 5.45
N PHE A 172 4.60 -3.24 6.47
CA PHE A 172 4.53 -4.27 7.52
C PHE A 172 4.11 -5.63 6.96
N GLU A 173 3.10 -5.69 6.10
CA GLU A 173 2.68 -6.94 5.43
C GLU A 173 3.81 -7.52 4.56
N ASN A 174 4.52 -6.69 3.81
CA ASN A 174 5.69 -7.11 3.03
C ASN A 174 6.84 -7.61 3.92
N TYR A 175 7.08 -6.94 5.06
CA TYR A 175 8.07 -7.37 6.04
C TYR A 175 7.71 -8.74 6.63
N LYS A 176 6.44 -8.92 7.05
CA LYS A 176 5.94 -10.18 7.60
C LYS A 176 6.14 -11.34 6.63
N ARG A 177 5.74 -11.16 5.36
CA ARG A 177 5.93 -12.18 4.32
C ARG A 177 7.41 -12.56 4.15
N ARG A 178 8.30 -11.57 4.07
CA ARG A 178 9.77 -11.84 3.99
C ARG A 178 10.30 -12.57 5.21
N GLN A 179 9.81 -12.26 6.40
CA GLN A 179 10.22 -12.95 7.62
C GLN A 179 9.75 -14.42 7.62
N GLU A 180 8.53 -14.69 7.18
CA GLU A 180 7.99 -16.06 7.07
C GLU A 180 8.80 -16.89 6.06
N GLU A 181 9.15 -16.32 4.90
CA GLU A 181 10.01 -16.97 3.90
C GLU A 181 11.41 -17.26 4.50
N ARG A 182 12.02 -16.28 5.15
CA ARG A 182 13.32 -16.43 5.80
C ARG A 182 13.33 -17.48 6.91
N MET A 183 12.27 -17.55 7.69
CA MET A 183 12.13 -18.57 8.73
C MET A 183 12.03 -19.99 8.14
N LYS A 184 11.32 -20.15 7.02
CA LYS A 184 11.26 -21.42 6.28
C LYS A 184 12.64 -21.81 5.75
N GLU A 185 13.38 -20.88 5.15
CA GLU A 185 14.75 -21.13 4.68
C GLU A 185 15.69 -21.52 5.81
N LEU A 186 15.68 -20.80 6.94
CA LEU A 186 16.48 -21.11 8.11
C LEU A 186 16.16 -22.49 8.69
N SER A 187 14.87 -22.84 8.74
CA SER A 187 14.45 -24.18 9.19
C SER A 187 14.97 -25.27 8.26
N ALA A 188 14.86 -25.09 6.94
CA ALA A 188 15.38 -26.03 5.96
C ALA A 188 16.92 -26.17 6.07
N MET A 189 17.65 -25.06 6.16
CA MET A 189 19.12 -25.08 6.34
C MET A 189 19.54 -25.81 7.63
N SER A 190 18.78 -25.61 8.72
CA SER A 190 19.04 -26.30 9.98
C SER A 190 18.84 -27.84 9.87
N ALA A 191 17.75 -28.24 9.20
CA ALA A 191 17.49 -29.66 8.92
C ALA A 191 18.55 -30.27 8.02
N GLU A 192 18.98 -29.56 6.96
CA GLU A 192 20.07 -30.03 6.08
C GLU A 192 21.37 -30.21 6.84
N ARG A 193 21.75 -29.32 7.74
CA ARG A 193 22.94 -29.40 8.54
C ARG A 193 22.95 -30.68 9.42
N VAL A 194 21.83 -30.90 10.13
CA VAL A 194 21.69 -32.11 10.96
C VAL A 194 21.73 -33.39 10.11
N ALA A 195 21.06 -33.35 8.94
CA ALA A 195 21.06 -34.47 8.03
C ALA A 195 22.48 -34.86 7.52
N MET A 196 23.29 -33.84 7.20
CA MET A 196 24.68 -34.08 6.76
C MET A 196 25.52 -34.80 7.81
N ASP A 197 25.23 -34.63 9.10
CA ASP A 197 25.88 -35.34 10.19
C ASP A 197 25.32 -36.78 10.36
N ILE A 198 24.06 -37.02 10.05
CA ILE A 198 23.38 -38.31 10.21
C ILE A 198 23.57 -39.23 8.99
N ILE A 199 23.59 -38.69 7.77
CA ILE A 199 23.70 -39.47 6.53
C ILE A 199 24.90 -40.42 6.53
N PRO A 200 26.14 -40.05 6.99
CA PRO A 200 27.25 -40.98 7.08
C PRO A 200 26.98 -42.19 8.00
N VAL A 201 26.19 -41.97 9.06
CA VAL A 201 25.77 -43.06 9.96
C VAL A 201 24.84 -44.03 9.24
N ILE A 202 23.88 -43.51 8.46
CA ILE A 202 23.00 -44.34 7.64
C ILE A 202 23.79 -45.14 6.60
N ASP A 203 24.78 -44.54 5.96
CA ASP A 203 25.64 -45.23 5.01
C ASP A 203 26.41 -46.35 5.67
N ASN A 204 26.97 -46.15 6.87
CA ASN A 204 27.66 -47.19 7.63
C ASN A 204 26.74 -48.35 8.01
N PHE A 205 25.49 -48.06 8.42
CA PHE A 205 24.48 -49.08 8.67
C PHE A 205 24.19 -49.93 7.43
N ARG A 206 24.04 -49.28 6.27
CA ARG A 206 23.82 -50.00 5.01
C ARG A 206 25.02 -50.82 4.58
N ALA A 207 26.22 -50.26 4.70
CA ALA A 207 27.44 -50.96 4.40
C ALA A 207 27.62 -52.23 5.30
N ALA A 208 27.35 -52.09 6.61
CA ALA A 208 27.36 -53.20 7.53
C ALA A 208 26.35 -54.29 7.13
N ALA A 209 25.15 -53.92 6.74
CA ALA A 209 24.11 -54.87 6.29
C ALA A 209 24.49 -55.63 5.02
N LEU A 210 25.27 -55.00 4.10
CA LEU A 210 25.74 -55.64 2.87
C LEU A 210 26.82 -56.71 3.14
N HIS A 211 27.58 -56.60 4.23
CA HIS A 211 28.67 -57.53 4.59
C HIS A 211 28.19 -58.72 5.43
N VAL A 212 26.92 -58.84 5.75
CA VAL A 212 26.36 -59.95 6.49
C VAL A 212 26.30 -61.19 5.59
N PRO A 213 26.78 -62.33 6.05
CA PRO A 213 26.73 -63.63 5.30
C PRO A 213 25.25 -63.96 4.95
N GLU A 214 25.04 -64.57 3.78
CA GLU A 214 23.72 -64.96 3.29
C GLU A 214 22.88 -65.76 4.29
N GLU A 215 23.59 -66.67 5.02
CA GLU A 215 22.98 -67.52 6.05
C GLU A 215 22.39 -66.73 7.23
N GLU A 216 22.91 -65.56 7.50
CA GLU A 216 22.45 -64.69 8.59
C GLU A 216 21.49 -63.60 8.17
N LYS A 217 21.29 -63.34 6.89
CA LYS A 217 20.37 -62.30 6.38
C LYS A 217 18.92 -62.52 6.76
N SER A 218 18.51 -63.75 7.02
CA SER A 218 17.14 -64.10 7.44
C SER A 218 16.92 -64.00 8.95
N ASN A 219 17.93 -63.68 9.74
CA ASN A 219 17.81 -63.56 11.17
C ASN A 219 16.99 -62.36 11.62
N ALA A 220 16.26 -62.53 12.74
CA ALA A 220 15.39 -61.47 13.29
C ALA A 220 16.13 -60.16 13.59
N TRP A 221 17.40 -60.21 14.01
CA TRP A 221 18.20 -59.03 14.27
C TRP A 221 18.50 -58.23 12.97
N MET A 222 18.73 -58.92 11.85
CA MET A 222 18.96 -58.31 10.53
C MET A 222 17.71 -57.56 10.04
N THR A 223 16.54 -58.16 10.26
CA THR A 223 15.23 -57.50 9.99
C THR A 223 15.10 -56.21 10.82
N GLY A 224 15.53 -56.25 12.10
CA GLY A 224 15.56 -55.08 12.97
C GLY A 224 16.49 -53.97 12.49
N ILE A 225 17.73 -54.32 12.05
CA ILE A 225 18.67 -53.32 11.49
C ILE A 225 18.11 -52.66 10.21
N THR A 226 17.53 -53.48 9.32
CA THR A 226 16.94 -52.96 8.09
C THR A 226 15.75 -52.04 8.38
N TYR A 227 14.97 -52.33 9.41
CA TYR A 227 13.85 -51.49 9.85
C TYR A 227 14.34 -50.16 10.43
N ILE A 228 15.40 -50.15 11.24
CA ILE A 228 16.03 -48.93 11.75
C ILE A 228 16.52 -48.05 10.58
N GLY A 229 17.16 -48.64 9.57
CA GLY A 229 17.58 -47.89 8.38
C GLY A 229 16.44 -47.23 7.66
N LYS A 230 15.28 -47.91 7.53
CA LYS A 230 14.06 -47.32 6.96
C LYS A 230 13.48 -46.18 7.80
N GLN A 231 13.46 -46.37 9.14
CA GLN A 231 13.00 -45.32 10.04
C GLN A 231 13.85 -44.04 9.95
N LEU A 232 15.19 -44.19 9.78
CA LEU A 232 16.08 -43.05 9.60
C LEU A 232 15.81 -42.33 8.26
N ASP A 233 15.58 -43.06 7.18
CA ASP A 233 15.19 -42.48 5.90
C ASP A 233 13.83 -41.75 5.99
N GLU A 234 12.85 -42.32 6.68
CA GLU A 234 11.53 -41.70 6.92
C GLU A 234 11.66 -40.42 7.78
N ALA A 235 12.52 -40.44 8.80
CA ALA A 235 12.80 -39.28 9.62
C ALA A 235 13.43 -38.14 8.81
N LEU A 236 14.36 -38.45 7.90
CA LEU A 236 14.90 -37.45 6.96
C LEU A 236 13.82 -36.93 6.01
N ALA A 237 12.99 -37.80 5.45
CA ALA A 237 11.92 -37.43 4.52
C ALA A 237 10.88 -36.52 5.17
N THR A 238 10.52 -36.74 6.43
CA THR A 238 9.61 -35.87 7.20
C THR A 238 10.17 -34.45 7.35
N ASN A 239 11.50 -34.30 7.35
CA ASN A 239 12.19 -33.01 7.39
C ASN A 239 12.54 -32.46 5.98
N GLY A 240 11.90 -32.98 4.93
CA GLY A 240 12.08 -32.53 3.56
C GLY A 240 13.34 -33.03 2.85
N ILE A 241 14.07 -33.99 3.44
CA ILE A 241 15.30 -34.54 2.89
C ILE A 241 15.03 -35.96 2.39
N SER A 242 15.22 -36.20 1.10
CA SER A 242 14.99 -37.49 0.47
C SER A 242 16.24 -38.03 -0.21
N SER A 243 16.45 -39.33 -0.11
CA SER A 243 17.46 -39.98 -0.95
C SER A 243 16.95 -40.11 -2.38
N PHE A 244 17.85 -40.06 -3.33
CA PHE A 244 17.58 -40.43 -4.72
C PHE A 244 18.50 -41.59 -5.12
N GLU A 245 17.95 -42.47 -5.94
CA GLU A 245 18.64 -43.63 -6.46
C GLU A 245 19.16 -43.32 -7.85
N VAL A 246 20.37 -43.75 -8.12
CA VAL A 246 20.98 -43.74 -9.43
C VAL A 246 21.03 -45.19 -9.90
N LYS A 247 20.72 -45.44 -11.15
CA LYS A 247 20.75 -46.80 -11.73
C LYS A 247 22.07 -47.04 -12.49
N GLU A 248 22.57 -48.23 -12.42
CA GLU A 248 23.66 -48.66 -13.29
C GLU A 248 23.21 -48.59 -14.76
N GLY A 249 24.06 -48.04 -15.63
CA GLY A 249 23.71 -47.72 -17.02
C GLY A 249 23.07 -46.34 -17.25
N GLU A 250 22.80 -45.57 -16.19
CA GLU A 250 22.28 -44.19 -16.32
C GLU A 250 23.40 -43.25 -16.76
N THR A 251 23.04 -42.22 -17.55
CA THR A 251 24.03 -41.21 -17.97
C THR A 251 24.49 -40.39 -16.75
N PHE A 252 25.81 -40.16 -16.67
CA PHE A 252 26.42 -39.37 -15.61
C PHE A 252 25.96 -37.92 -15.70
N ASP A 253 25.39 -37.40 -14.61
CA ASP A 253 25.00 -36.00 -14.46
C ASP A 253 25.85 -35.34 -13.35
N PRO A 254 26.72 -34.37 -13.68
CA PRO A 254 27.56 -33.70 -12.69
C PRO A 254 26.78 -32.96 -11.59
N HIS A 255 25.48 -32.63 -11.80
CA HIS A 255 24.64 -31.99 -10.79
C HIS A 255 24.12 -32.97 -9.73
N LEU A 256 24.02 -34.27 -10.07
CA LEU A 256 23.46 -35.31 -9.24
C LEU A 256 24.55 -36.29 -8.73
N HIS A 257 25.63 -36.47 -9.49
CA HIS A 257 26.60 -37.53 -9.33
C HIS A 257 28.00 -36.95 -9.08
N GLU A 258 28.76 -37.65 -8.22
CA GLU A 258 30.20 -37.45 -7.99
C GLU A 258 30.94 -38.68 -8.46
N ALA A 259 31.72 -38.57 -9.54
CA ALA A 259 32.55 -39.65 -10.04
C ALA A 259 33.78 -39.86 -9.11
N VAL A 260 33.89 -41.03 -8.47
CA VAL A 260 34.97 -41.34 -7.57
C VAL A 260 36.10 -42.06 -8.31
N SER A 261 35.78 -42.90 -9.28
CA SER A 261 36.73 -43.63 -10.14
C SER A 261 36.12 -43.90 -11.51
N ARG A 262 36.99 -44.19 -12.47
CA ARG A 262 36.63 -44.64 -13.82
C ARG A 262 37.01 -46.09 -13.98
N GLU A 263 36.12 -46.88 -14.56
CA GLU A 263 36.38 -48.29 -14.88
C GLU A 263 36.45 -48.43 -16.41
N GLU A 264 37.64 -48.79 -16.90
CA GLU A 264 37.90 -49.04 -18.33
C GLU A 264 37.61 -50.52 -18.62
N GLY A 265 36.58 -50.86 -19.41
CA GLY A 265 36.22 -52.21 -19.82
C GLY A 265 35.64 -52.23 -21.22
N GLU A 266 35.84 -53.33 -21.99
CA GLU A 266 35.37 -53.50 -23.37
C GLU A 266 33.83 -53.37 -23.54
N SER A 267 33.05 -53.38 -22.44
CA SER A 267 31.57 -53.32 -22.42
C SER A 267 30.99 -52.12 -21.68
N THR A 268 31.82 -51.13 -21.28
CA THR A 268 31.35 -49.93 -20.55
C THR A 268 31.16 -48.77 -21.54
N GLU A 269 29.92 -48.22 -21.61
CA GLU A 269 29.65 -47.01 -22.39
C GLU A 269 30.23 -45.80 -21.69
N GLU A 270 31.06 -45.05 -22.41
CA GLU A 270 31.70 -43.83 -21.92
C GLU A 270 30.63 -42.81 -21.42
N GLY A 271 30.82 -42.29 -20.19
CA GLY A 271 29.91 -41.33 -19.58
C GLY A 271 28.64 -41.92 -18.94
N THR A 272 28.63 -43.24 -18.69
CA THR A 272 27.55 -43.91 -17.94
C THR A 272 27.99 -44.31 -16.55
N VAL A 273 27.03 -44.47 -15.64
CA VAL A 273 27.25 -44.97 -14.28
C VAL A 273 27.40 -46.50 -14.32
N VAL A 274 28.58 -46.99 -13.97
CA VAL A 274 28.88 -48.43 -13.89
C VAL A 274 28.43 -48.98 -12.56
N LYS A 275 28.67 -48.24 -11.47
CA LYS A 275 28.40 -48.73 -10.11
C LYS A 275 28.06 -47.55 -9.18
N VAL A 276 27.09 -47.74 -8.31
CA VAL A 276 26.71 -46.74 -7.28
C VAL A 276 27.38 -47.19 -5.95
N LEU A 277 28.23 -46.31 -5.41
CA LEU A 277 28.93 -46.54 -4.15
C LEU A 277 28.17 -45.96 -2.96
N GLN A 278 27.58 -44.77 -3.13
CA GLN A 278 26.77 -44.10 -2.10
C GLN A 278 25.60 -43.40 -2.73
N ARG A 279 24.44 -43.42 -2.04
CA ARG A 279 23.22 -42.72 -2.50
C ARG A 279 23.38 -41.23 -2.38
N GLY A 280 22.74 -40.53 -3.30
CA GLY A 280 22.58 -39.08 -3.20
C GLY A 280 21.41 -38.68 -2.31
N TYR A 281 21.44 -37.43 -1.78
CA TYR A 281 20.41 -36.85 -0.98
C TYR A 281 20.08 -35.44 -1.46
N LYS A 282 18.80 -35.10 -1.42
CA LYS A 282 18.28 -33.74 -1.82
C LYS A 282 17.31 -33.19 -0.78
N SER A 283 17.28 -31.87 -0.66
CA SER A 283 16.30 -31.11 0.09
C SER A 283 15.43 -30.36 -0.91
N GLY A 284 14.20 -30.83 -1.10
CA GLY A 284 13.36 -30.36 -2.22
C GLY A 284 14.02 -30.61 -3.57
N THR A 285 14.34 -29.54 -4.31
CA THR A 285 15.05 -29.61 -5.59
C THR A 285 16.59 -29.50 -5.46
N ARG A 286 17.09 -29.07 -4.30
CA ARG A 286 18.53 -28.84 -4.09
C ARG A 286 19.24 -30.13 -3.65
N VAL A 287 20.27 -30.49 -4.39
CA VAL A 287 21.17 -31.61 -4.00
C VAL A 287 22.02 -31.14 -2.82
N ILE A 288 21.92 -31.85 -1.68
CA ILE A 288 22.73 -31.61 -0.47
C ILE A 288 23.93 -32.54 -0.40
N ARG A 289 23.83 -33.73 -1.02
CA ARG A 289 24.93 -34.66 -1.22
C ARG A 289 24.76 -35.39 -2.55
N PRO A 290 25.69 -35.28 -3.49
CA PRO A 290 25.63 -36.06 -4.73
C PRO A 290 25.80 -37.57 -4.45
N ALA A 291 25.29 -38.39 -5.37
CA ALA A 291 25.52 -39.80 -5.34
C ALA A 291 26.98 -40.12 -5.78
N LYS A 292 27.71 -40.93 -5.01
CA LYS A 292 29.06 -41.36 -5.42
C LYS A 292 28.98 -42.58 -6.33
N VAL A 293 29.55 -42.42 -7.51
CA VAL A 293 29.45 -43.40 -8.58
C VAL A 293 30.81 -43.70 -9.19
N VAL A 294 30.90 -44.89 -9.80
CA VAL A 294 31.97 -45.26 -10.72
C VAL A 294 31.43 -45.05 -12.12
N VAL A 295 32.19 -44.42 -12.99
CA VAL A 295 31.78 -44.11 -14.38
C VAL A 295 32.59 -44.93 -15.38
N GLY A 296 32.00 -45.19 -16.53
CA GLY A 296 32.69 -45.86 -17.65
C GLY A 296 33.57 -44.93 -18.46
#